data_6956640384e7940182ef18b79d10dcd6
#
_entry.id   6956640384e7940182ef18b79d10dcd6
#
_cell.length_a   1.000
_cell.length_b   1.000
_cell.length_c   1.000
_cell.angle_alpha   90.00
_cell.angle_beta   90.00
_cell.angle_gamma   90.00
#
_symmetry.space_group_name_H-M   'P 1'
#
loop_
_entity.id
_entity.type
_entity.pdbx_description
1 polymer ?
#
loop_
_entity_poly.entity_id
_entity_poly.type
_entity_poly.pdbx_seq_one_letter_code
_entity_poly.pdbx_strand_id
1 'polypeptide(L)'
;MNNTEQTPFKIVISGGPGSGKTTLINLLRTKGYVCFEEVSREFIAQGEAEGMENYFLSKPLEFSQLIWEKRKEHYHEAATLPTEGISPFCFYDRGLPDVLAYMDMVGEVSLAFEKELQQYAYDMIFLIPPEKKIYVQDHHRKEDFETAILAHEKIHARYATQYNPFIVPWGTPEERVEFILTQCNAQRL
;
A
#
# COMPACT_ATOMS: atom_id res chain seq x y z
N MET A 1 14.91 -18.14 -29.14
CA MET A 1 13.67 -17.48 -28.68
C MET A 1 14.05 -16.87 -27.35
N ASN A 2 14.22 -15.54 -27.30
CA ASN A 2 14.56 -14.84 -26.06
C ASN A 2 13.32 -14.82 -25.18
N ASN A 3 13.27 -15.72 -24.21
CA ASN A 3 12.34 -15.62 -23.08
C ASN A 3 12.86 -14.46 -22.23
N THR A 4 12.42 -13.25 -22.50
CA THR A 4 12.52 -12.16 -21.54
C THR A 4 11.61 -12.56 -20.39
N GLU A 5 12.19 -12.98 -19.27
CA GLU A 5 11.47 -13.18 -18.01
C GLU A 5 10.75 -11.86 -17.69
N GLN A 6 9.47 -11.80 -18.02
CA GLN A 6 8.65 -10.63 -17.72
C GLN A 6 8.32 -10.68 -16.23
N THR A 7 8.98 -9.84 -15.44
CA THR A 7 8.59 -9.63 -14.04
C THR A 7 7.14 -9.15 -13.98
N PRO A 8 6.35 -9.58 -12.99
CA PRO A 8 4.99 -9.09 -12.82
C PRO A 8 4.93 -7.58 -12.66
N PHE A 9 3.89 -6.96 -13.18
CA PHE A 9 3.57 -5.55 -12.93
C PHE A 9 3.29 -5.36 -11.44
N LYS A 10 4.02 -4.44 -10.83
CA LYS A 10 3.93 -4.08 -9.41
C LYS A 10 2.90 -2.97 -9.21
N ILE A 11 1.77 -3.30 -8.65
CA ILE A 11 0.61 -2.42 -8.54
C ILE A 11 0.34 -2.12 -7.07
N VAL A 12 0.41 -0.85 -6.69
CA VAL A 12 0.10 -0.43 -5.32
C VAL A 12 -1.36 -0.02 -5.21
N ILE A 13 -2.02 -0.52 -4.18
CA ILE A 13 -3.32 -0.05 -3.71
C ILE A 13 -3.08 0.64 -2.37
N SER A 14 -3.26 1.96 -2.32
CA SER A 14 -3.04 2.76 -1.12
C SER A 14 -4.18 3.76 -0.84
N GLY A 15 -4.06 4.52 0.22
CA GLY A 15 -5.05 5.48 0.71
C GLY A 15 -5.16 5.50 2.22
N GLY A 16 -5.89 6.45 2.77
CA GLY A 16 -6.06 6.62 4.21
C GLY A 16 -6.62 5.39 4.94
N PRO A 17 -6.52 5.38 6.29
CA PRO A 17 -7.16 4.34 7.07
C PRO A 17 -8.68 4.31 6.79
N GLY A 18 -9.31 3.14 6.88
CA GLY A 18 -10.76 3.00 6.69
C GLY A 18 -11.29 3.13 5.26
N SER A 19 -10.43 3.27 4.25
CA SER A 19 -10.85 3.43 2.86
C SER A 19 -11.32 2.13 2.17
N GLY A 20 -11.22 0.96 2.83
CA GLY A 20 -11.66 -0.33 2.30
C GLY A 20 -10.58 -1.10 1.52
N LYS A 21 -9.30 -0.71 1.58
CA LYS A 21 -8.19 -1.41 0.89
C LYS A 21 -8.15 -2.91 1.12
N THR A 22 -8.17 -3.34 2.38
CA THR A 22 -8.10 -4.76 2.75
C THR A 22 -9.22 -5.58 2.08
N THR A 23 -10.42 -5.02 1.94
CA THR A 23 -11.52 -5.67 1.24
C THR A 23 -11.20 -5.88 -0.23
N LEU A 24 -10.60 -4.89 -0.90
CA LEU A 24 -10.22 -4.99 -2.31
C LEU A 24 -9.07 -5.97 -2.52
N ILE A 25 -8.06 -5.93 -1.65
CA ILE A 25 -6.93 -6.88 -1.68
C ILE A 25 -7.42 -8.31 -1.50
N ASN A 26 -8.33 -8.56 -0.55
CA ASN A 26 -8.91 -9.88 -0.36
C ASN A 26 -9.72 -10.34 -1.58
N LEU A 27 -10.46 -9.44 -2.21
CA LEU A 27 -11.23 -9.76 -3.42
C LEU A 27 -10.31 -10.06 -4.61
N LEU A 28 -9.20 -9.33 -4.77
CA LEU A 28 -8.18 -9.62 -5.78
C LEU A 28 -7.54 -10.99 -5.53
N ARG A 29 -7.23 -11.32 -4.28
CA ARG A 29 -6.68 -12.63 -3.91
C ARG A 29 -7.66 -13.77 -4.23
N THR A 30 -8.96 -13.62 -3.96
CA THR A 30 -9.96 -14.64 -4.32
C THR A 30 -10.11 -14.82 -5.83
N LYS A 31 -9.72 -13.82 -6.62
CA LYS A 31 -9.66 -13.90 -8.09
C LYS A 31 -8.34 -14.51 -8.60
N GLY A 32 -7.43 -14.94 -7.72
CA GLY A 32 -6.18 -15.61 -8.08
C GLY A 32 -5.00 -14.69 -8.34
N TYR A 33 -5.09 -13.40 -7.98
CA TYR A 33 -3.96 -12.49 -8.06
C TYR A 33 -3.02 -12.66 -6.87
N VAL A 34 -1.71 -12.49 -7.11
CA VAL A 34 -0.74 -12.39 -6.02
C VAL A 34 -0.90 -11.05 -5.31
N CYS A 35 -1.04 -11.09 -3.99
CA CYS A 35 -1.25 -9.91 -3.15
C CYS A 35 -0.33 -9.94 -1.93
N PHE A 36 0.44 -8.89 -1.75
CA PHE A 36 1.26 -8.63 -0.56
C PHE A 36 0.44 -7.82 0.45
N GLU A 37 0.36 -8.34 1.67
CA GLU A 37 -0.52 -7.79 2.71
C GLU A 37 0.06 -6.55 3.41
N GLU A 38 -0.81 -5.79 4.06
CA GLU A 38 -0.42 -4.70 4.97
C GLU A 38 0.37 -5.26 6.16
N VAL A 39 1.60 -4.79 6.29
CA VAL A 39 2.55 -5.30 7.30
C VAL A 39 2.47 -4.55 8.64
N SER A 40 1.91 -3.35 8.67
CA SER A 40 1.90 -2.51 9.88
C SER A 40 1.13 -3.15 11.04
N ARG A 41 0.08 -3.92 10.75
CA ARG A 41 -0.74 -4.58 11.76
C ARG A 41 0.03 -5.62 12.57
N GLU A 42 0.92 -6.35 11.92
CA GLU A 42 1.79 -7.34 12.59
C GLU A 42 2.71 -6.65 13.61
N PHE A 43 3.36 -5.56 13.20
CA PHE A 43 4.26 -4.80 14.07
C PHE A 43 3.52 -4.04 15.19
N ILE A 44 2.29 -3.56 14.93
CA ILE A 44 1.44 -2.97 15.97
C ILE A 44 1.11 -4.04 17.03
N ALA A 45 0.65 -5.22 16.62
CA ALA A 45 0.32 -6.31 17.53
C ALA A 45 1.56 -6.78 18.34
N GLN A 46 2.73 -6.84 17.70
CA GLN A 46 3.98 -7.14 18.40
C GLN A 46 4.30 -6.06 19.45
N GLY A 47 4.22 -4.79 19.10
CA GLY A 47 4.45 -3.69 20.02
C GLY A 47 3.49 -3.71 21.22
N GLU A 48 2.20 -3.99 20.99
CA GLU A 48 1.21 -4.13 22.05
C GLU A 48 1.55 -5.30 22.99
N ALA A 49 2.00 -6.44 22.46
CA ALA A 49 2.44 -7.58 23.24
C ALA A 49 3.69 -7.27 24.10
N GLU A 50 4.53 -6.34 23.68
CA GLU A 50 5.69 -5.83 24.40
C GLU A 50 5.34 -4.64 25.34
N GLY A 51 4.06 -4.29 25.48
CA GLY A 51 3.56 -3.22 26.36
C GLY A 51 3.64 -1.81 25.78
N MET A 52 3.81 -1.67 24.48
CA MET A 52 3.78 -0.38 23.77
C MET A 52 2.35 -0.08 23.31
N GLU A 53 1.67 0.88 23.92
CA GLU A 53 0.28 1.22 23.57
C GLU A 53 0.12 1.79 22.14
N ASN A 54 1.13 2.45 21.63
CA ASN A 54 1.15 2.99 20.26
C ASN A 54 2.58 3.02 19.75
N TYR A 55 3.00 1.93 19.12
CA TYR A 55 4.38 1.76 18.67
C TYR A 55 4.81 2.86 17.71
N PHE A 56 3.95 3.19 16.72
CA PHE A 56 4.25 4.22 15.74
C PHE A 56 4.48 5.60 16.37
N LEU A 57 3.63 6.03 17.30
CA LEU A 57 3.79 7.34 17.96
C LEU A 57 4.92 7.34 18.98
N SER A 58 5.19 6.20 19.64
CA SER A 58 6.24 6.12 20.65
C SER A 58 7.63 6.08 20.05
N LYS A 59 7.79 5.40 18.92
CA LYS A 59 9.06 5.18 18.22
C LYS A 59 8.89 5.23 16.68
N PRO A 60 8.56 6.40 16.13
CA PRO A 60 8.16 6.51 14.72
C PRO A 60 9.23 6.05 13.74
N LEU A 61 10.50 6.37 13.99
CA LEU A 61 11.60 5.95 13.11
C LEU A 61 11.85 4.44 13.17
N GLU A 62 11.84 3.85 14.37
CA GLU A 62 12.04 2.40 14.55
C GLU A 62 10.90 1.62 13.87
N PHE A 63 9.66 2.01 14.14
CA PHE A 63 8.49 1.40 13.50
C PHE A 63 8.53 1.55 11.96
N SER A 64 8.86 2.75 11.48
CA SER A 64 8.97 3.00 10.04
C SER A 64 10.08 2.17 9.39
N GLN A 65 11.20 1.94 10.08
CA GLN A 65 12.27 1.08 9.60
C GLN A 65 11.80 -0.37 9.42
N LEU A 66 11.07 -0.92 10.38
CA LEU A 66 10.52 -2.28 10.27
C LEU A 66 9.59 -2.43 9.07
N ILE A 67 8.65 -1.47 8.90
CA ILE A 67 7.74 -1.45 7.76
C ILE A 67 8.52 -1.32 6.44
N TRP A 68 9.52 -0.44 6.40
CA TRP A 68 10.34 -0.20 5.22
C TRP A 68 11.05 -1.47 4.76
N GLU A 69 11.74 -2.16 5.67
CA GLU A 69 12.45 -3.41 5.35
C GLU A 69 11.48 -4.50 4.86
N LYS A 70 10.33 -4.65 5.55
CA LYS A 70 9.35 -5.66 5.15
C LYS A 70 8.73 -5.40 3.78
N ARG A 71 8.47 -4.14 3.44
CA ARG A 71 7.98 -3.78 2.10
C ARG A 71 9.04 -3.97 1.01
N LYS A 72 10.32 -3.78 1.32
CA LYS A 72 11.41 -4.13 0.42
C LYS A 72 11.48 -5.63 0.17
N GLU A 73 11.32 -6.45 1.22
CA GLU A 73 11.23 -7.91 1.06
C GLU A 73 10.11 -8.27 0.07
N HIS A 74 8.90 -7.76 0.26
CA HIS A 74 7.78 -7.98 -0.65
C HIS A 74 8.08 -7.50 -2.09
N TYR A 75 8.74 -6.36 -2.23
CA TYR A 75 9.13 -5.84 -3.54
C TYR A 75 10.07 -6.79 -4.28
N HIS A 76 11.06 -7.34 -3.56
CA HIS A 76 12.01 -8.30 -4.13
C HIS A 76 11.40 -9.68 -4.35
N GLU A 77 10.52 -10.13 -3.46
CA GLU A 77 9.79 -11.40 -3.62
C GLU A 77 8.97 -11.41 -4.91
N ALA A 78 8.35 -10.29 -5.28
CA ALA A 78 7.63 -10.18 -6.54
C ALA A 78 8.49 -10.47 -7.78
N ALA A 79 9.79 -10.16 -7.73
CA ALA A 79 10.71 -10.45 -8.83
C ALA A 79 11.03 -11.95 -8.96
N THR A 80 10.75 -12.75 -7.93
CA THR A 80 10.99 -14.20 -7.91
C THR A 80 9.75 -15.03 -8.24
N LEU A 81 8.61 -14.37 -8.45
CA LEU A 81 7.37 -15.05 -8.79
C LEU A 81 7.49 -15.76 -10.15
N PRO A 82 6.91 -16.97 -10.29
CA PRO A 82 6.89 -17.65 -11.57
C PRO A 82 6.17 -16.81 -12.62
N THR A 83 6.69 -16.81 -13.84
CA THR A 83 6.10 -16.05 -14.96
C THR A 83 5.05 -16.84 -15.72
N GLU A 84 4.99 -18.15 -15.52
CA GLU A 84 4.03 -19.05 -16.16
C GLU A 84 2.95 -19.48 -15.18
N GLY A 85 1.72 -19.48 -15.65
CA GLY A 85 0.57 -19.97 -14.88
C GLY A 85 0.00 -19.02 -13.81
N ILE A 86 0.58 -17.83 -13.64
CA ILE A 86 0.05 -16.81 -12.75
C ILE A 86 -0.31 -15.53 -13.53
N SER A 87 -1.10 -14.67 -12.89
CA SER A 87 -1.41 -13.34 -13.42
C SER A 87 -0.13 -12.52 -13.59
N PRO A 88 -0.03 -11.70 -14.66
CA PRO A 88 1.08 -10.77 -14.85
C PRO A 88 1.05 -9.59 -13.86
N PHE A 89 0.08 -9.53 -12.97
CA PHE A 89 -0.10 -8.47 -11.98
C PHE A 89 0.14 -8.99 -10.57
N CYS A 90 0.91 -8.25 -9.77
CA CYS A 90 0.98 -8.42 -8.32
C CYS A 90 0.58 -7.13 -7.61
N PHE A 91 -0.20 -7.24 -6.55
CA PHE A 91 -0.77 -6.12 -5.81
C PHE A 91 -0.14 -5.99 -4.43
N TYR A 92 0.11 -4.76 -4.02
CA TYR A 92 0.66 -4.42 -2.70
C TYR A 92 -0.39 -3.63 -1.92
N ASP A 93 -0.74 -4.09 -0.72
CA ASP A 93 -1.46 -3.25 0.26
C ASP A 93 -0.47 -2.26 0.84
N ARG A 94 -0.37 -1.10 0.22
CA ARG A 94 0.59 -0.02 0.41
C ARG A 94 1.98 -0.31 -0.19
N GLY A 95 2.70 0.76 -0.50
CA GLY A 95 4.08 0.76 -1.01
C GLY A 95 5.04 1.51 -0.09
N LEU A 96 6.30 1.60 -0.51
CA LEU A 96 7.33 2.34 0.23
C LEU A 96 7.00 3.83 0.43
N PRO A 97 6.41 4.57 -0.55
CA PRO A 97 6.03 5.96 -0.34
C PRO A 97 5.05 6.20 0.82
N ASP A 98 4.22 5.20 1.17
CA ASP A 98 3.33 5.31 2.34
C ASP A 98 4.11 5.50 3.65
N VAL A 99 5.28 4.87 3.80
CA VAL A 99 6.11 5.02 5.01
C VAL A 99 6.49 6.49 5.18
N LEU A 100 6.96 7.12 4.11
CA LEU A 100 7.33 8.54 4.14
C LEU A 100 6.11 9.44 4.40
N ALA A 101 4.95 9.11 3.84
CA ALA A 101 3.71 9.86 4.09
C ALA A 101 3.30 9.84 5.58
N TYR A 102 3.43 8.69 6.24
CA TYR A 102 3.15 8.58 7.68
C TYR A 102 4.21 9.26 8.54
N MET A 103 5.49 9.23 8.14
CA MET A 103 6.55 9.99 8.80
C MET A 103 6.28 11.50 8.70
N ASP A 104 5.83 12.01 7.56
CA ASP A 104 5.43 13.42 7.39
C ASP A 104 4.31 13.84 8.35
N MET A 105 3.41 12.92 8.71
CA MET A 105 2.32 13.21 9.65
C MET A 105 2.82 13.47 11.08
N VAL A 106 3.94 12.88 11.46
CA VAL A 106 4.55 13.06 12.79
C VAL A 106 5.76 14.00 12.78
N GLY A 107 6.01 14.64 11.62
CA GLY A 107 7.11 15.61 11.48
C GLY A 107 8.50 14.97 11.41
N GLU A 108 8.58 13.67 11.12
CA GLU A 108 9.84 12.96 10.97
C GLU A 108 10.29 12.95 9.51
N VAL A 109 11.60 13.01 9.31
CA VAL A 109 12.22 12.98 7.99
C VAL A 109 13.38 11.98 7.98
N SER A 110 13.44 11.12 6.97
CA SER A 110 14.59 10.24 6.75
C SER A 110 15.16 10.45 5.35
N LEU A 111 16.26 11.18 5.27
CA LEU A 111 17.01 11.36 4.02
C LEU A 111 17.53 10.04 3.46
N ALA A 112 17.75 9.03 4.31
CA ALA A 112 18.15 7.69 3.90
C ALA A 112 17.02 7.02 3.11
N PHE A 113 15.78 7.05 3.63
CA PHE A 113 14.61 6.48 2.93
C PHE A 113 14.30 7.23 1.63
N GLU A 114 14.39 8.56 1.63
CA GLU A 114 14.20 9.38 0.42
C GLU A 114 15.18 8.98 -0.70
N LYS A 115 16.45 8.78 -0.34
CA LYS A 115 17.48 8.36 -1.30
C LYS A 115 17.27 6.91 -1.75
N GLU A 116 16.94 6.02 -0.82
CA GLU A 116 16.75 4.60 -1.12
C GLU A 116 15.49 4.37 -1.96
N LEU A 117 14.41 5.15 -1.74
CA LEU A 117 13.17 5.07 -2.52
C LEU A 117 13.40 5.14 -4.03
N GLN A 118 14.41 5.89 -4.48
CA GLN A 118 14.73 6.05 -5.90
C GLN A 118 15.13 4.74 -6.59
N GLN A 119 15.44 3.68 -5.82
CA GLN A 119 15.80 2.36 -6.33
C GLN A 119 14.57 1.46 -6.55
N TYR A 120 13.38 1.91 -6.11
CA TYR A 120 12.14 1.13 -6.13
C TYR A 120 11.11 1.83 -7.01
N ALA A 121 10.61 1.13 -8.01
CA ALA A 121 9.58 1.63 -8.90
C ALA A 121 8.37 0.68 -8.91
N TYR A 122 7.18 1.27 -8.88
CA TYR A 122 5.93 0.56 -9.09
C TYR A 122 5.38 0.94 -10.46
N ASP A 123 4.68 0.02 -11.12
CA ASP A 123 4.15 0.27 -12.45
C ASP A 123 2.87 1.10 -12.42
N MET A 124 2.01 0.85 -11.43
CA MET A 124 0.75 1.57 -11.26
C MET A 124 0.41 1.81 -9.79
N ILE A 125 -0.23 2.94 -9.54
CA ILE A 125 -0.66 3.35 -8.21
C ILE A 125 -2.16 3.62 -8.24
N PHE A 126 -2.91 2.96 -7.34
CA PHE A 126 -4.33 3.21 -7.11
C PHE A 126 -4.52 3.78 -5.71
N LEU A 127 -5.08 4.98 -5.63
CA LEU A 127 -5.40 5.62 -4.38
C LEU A 127 -6.89 5.55 -4.11
N ILE A 128 -7.22 5.11 -2.90
CA ILE A 128 -8.58 4.93 -2.44
C ILE A 128 -8.89 6.03 -1.42
N PRO A 129 -9.70 7.04 -1.79
CA PRO A 129 -10.12 8.06 -0.85
C PRO A 129 -10.88 7.48 0.35
N PRO A 130 -10.72 8.03 1.56
CA PRO A 130 -11.56 7.65 2.68
C PRO A 130 -13.01 8.09 2.42
N GLU A 131 -13.97 7.24 2.80
CA GLU A 131 -15.39 7.51 2.61
C GLU A 131 -16.12 7.44 3.96
N LYS A 132 -16.76 8.54 4.34
CA LYS A 132 -17.40 8.67 5.65
C LYS A 132 -18.48 7.62 5.91
N LYS A 133 -19.17 7.17 4.86
CA LYS A 133 -20.26 6.19 4.98
C LYS A 133 -19.82 4.81 5.44
N ILE A 134 -18.55 4.44 5.14
CA ILE A 134 -17.98 3.13 5.52
C ILE A 134 -16.93 3.24 6.60
N TYR A 135 -16.63 4.46 7.04
CA TYR A 135 -15.62 4.68 8.07
C TYR A 135 -16.14 4.21 9.43
N VAL A 136 -15.54 3.13 9.94
CA VAL A 136 -15.85 2.58 11.26
C VAL A 136 -14.58 2.65 12.10
N GLN A 137 -14.69 3.23 13.28
CA GLN A 137 -13.68 3.12 14.33
C GLN A 137 -13.83 1.76 15.00
N ASP A 138 -12.73 1.02 15.14
CA ASP A 138 -12.66 -0.24 15.84
C ASP A 138 -11.45 -0.26 16.79
N HIS A 139 -11.24 -1.37 17.54
CA HIS A 139 -10.13 -1.49 18.48
C HIS A 139 -8.73 -1.32 17.85
N HIS A 140 -8.60 -1.58 16.55
CA HIS A 140 -7.36 -1.43 15.79
C HIS A 140 -7.27 -0.11 15.03
N ARG A 141 -8.34 0.69 15.05
CA ARG A 141 -8.43 1.99 14.37
C ARG A 141 -8.93 3.05 15.35
N LYS A 142 -7.97 3.70 15.98
CA LYS A 142 -8.21 4.77 16.96
C LYS A 142 -8.32 6.15 16.29
N GLU A 143 -7.85 6.29 15.04
CA GLU A 143 -7.87 7.55 14.30
C GLU A 143 -9.31 7.95 13.96
N ASP A 144 -9.56 9.24 13.96
CA ASP A 144 -10.81 9.82 13.49
C ASP A 144 -10.82 9.98 11.94
N PHE A 145 -11.97 10.35 11.40
CA PHE A 145 -12.12 10.51 9.96
C PHE A 145 -11.28 11.66 9.38
N GLU A 146 -11.04 12.72 10.16
CA GLU A 146 -10.21 13.86 9.74
C GLU A 146 -8.75 13.43 9.61
N THR A 147 -8.26 12.64 10.55
CA THR A 147 -6.93 12.01 10.47
C THR A 147 -6.82 11.10 9.25
N ALA A 148 -7.88 10.35 8.90
CA ALA A 148 -7.89 9.52 7.70
C ALA A 148 -7.80 10.33 6.41
N ILE A 149 -8.45 11.49 6.35
CA ILE A 149 -8.34 12.43 5.23
C ILE A 149 -6.91 12.97 5.13
N LEU A 150 -6.34 13.46 6.24
CA LEU A 150 -4.97 13.97 6.28
C LEU A 150 -3.96 12.92 5.83
N ALA A 151 -4.09 11.69 6.32
CA ALA A 151 -3.25 10.58 5.89
C ALA A 151 -3.36 10.34 4.38
N HIS A 152 -4.58 10.36 3.83
CA HIS A 152 -4.80 10.21 2.39
C HIS A 152 -4.13 11.32 1.58
N GLU A 153 -4.23 12.57 2.02
CA GLU A 153 -3.59 13.73 1.36
C GLU A 153 -2.07 13.60 1.36
N LYS A 154 -1.46 13.21 2.49
CA LYS A 154 -0.02 12.97 2.58
C LYS A 154 0.42 11.83 1.67
N ILE A 155 -0.32 10.71 1.65
CA ILE A 155 -0.06 9.58 0.76
C ILE A 155 -0.15 10.03 -0.70
N HIS A 156 -1.22 10.75 -1.08
CA HIS A 156 -1.38 11.27 -2.43
C HIS A 156 -0.20 12.16 -2.82
N ALA A 157 0.19 13.11 -1.97
CA ALA A 157 1.31 14.01 -2.22
C ALA A 157 2.62 13.24 -2.46
N ARG A 158 2.90 12.20 -1.65
CA ARG A 158 4.11 11.38 -1.82
C ARG A 158 4.12 10.61 -3.14
N TYR A 159 3.01 9.97 -3.52
CA TYR A 159 2.94 9.27 -4.79
C TYR A 159 2.96 10.23 -5.99
N ALA A 160 2.32 11.39 -5.92
CA ALA A 160 2.25 12.36 -7.01
C ALA A 160 3.62 12.97 -7.38
N THR A 161 4.66 12.81 -6.55
CA THR A 161 6.01 13.25 -6.89
C THR A 161 6.67 12.44 -8.00
N GLN A 162 6.28 11.17 -8.16
CA GLN A 162 6.93 10.23 -9.09
C GLN A 162 5.93 9.53 -10.04
N TYR A 163 4.64 9.54 -9.70
CA TYR A 163 3.59 8.81 -10.39
C TYR A 163 2.42 9.72 -10.73
N ASN A 164 1.54 9.25 -11.60
CA ASN A 164 0.21 9.80 -11.82
C ASN A 164 -0.83 8.81 -11.26
N PRO A 165 -1.16 8.89 -9.95
CA PRO A 165 -2.01 7.89 -9.31
C PRO A 165 -3.43 7.90 -9.86
N PHE A 166 -4.00 6.73 -10.08
CA PHE A 166 -5.42 6.57 -10.35
C PHE A 166 -6.22 6.72 -9.06
N ILE A 167 -7.18 7.62 -9.05
CA ILE A 167 -8.13 7.74 -7.94
C ILE A 167 -9.27 6.75 -8.19
N VAL A 168 -9.39 5.77 -7.30
CA VAL A 168 -10.45 4.75 -7.41
C VAL A 168 -11.78 5.38 -7.07
N PRO A 169 -12.78 5.37 -7.99
CA PRO A 169 -14.08 5.96 -7.72
C PRO A 169 -14.81 5.21 -6.60
N TRP A 170 -15.75 5.89 -5.97
CA TRP A 170 -16.65 5.27 -5.00
C TRP A 170 -17.56 4.23 -5.70
N GLY A 171 -17.81 3.12 -5.02
CA GLY A 171 -18.65 2.04 -5.52
C GLY A 171 -18.57 0.83 -4.61
N THR A 172 -19.22 -0.26 -5.00
CA THR A 172 -19.08 -1.56 -4.35
C THR A 172 -17.64 -2.08 -4.44
N PRO A 173 -17.19 -2.99 -3.58
CA PRO A 173 -15.88 -3.59 -3.70
C PRO A 173 -15.63 -4.21 -5.09
N GLU A 174 -16.63 -4.84 -5.67
CA GLU A 174 -16.57 -5.47 -6.99
C GLU A 174 -16.35 -4.44 -8.10
N GLU A 175 -17.14 -3.36 -8.13
CA GLU A 175 -16.99 -2.26 -9.09
C GLU A 175 -15.61 -1.60 -9.01
N ARG A 176 -15.09 -1.43 -7.79
CA ARG A 176 -13.77 -0.83 -7.56
C ARG A 176 -12.65 -1.76 -8.02
N VAL A 177 -12.75 -3.07 -7.79
CA VAL A 177 -11.79 -4.05 -8.30
C VAL A 177 -11.87 -4.13 -9.83
N GLU A 178 -13.07 -4.08 -10.43
CA GLU A 178 -13.23 -4.05 -11.87
C GLU A 178 -12.58 -2.80 -12.50
N PHE A 179 -12.76 -1.63 -11.88
CA PHE A 179 -12.07 -0.40 -12.29
C PHE A 179 -10.55 -0.61 -12.28
N ILE A 180 -9.98 -1.12 -11.18
CA ILE A 180 -8.53 -1.36 -11.04
C ILE A 180 -8.05 -2.30 -12.16
N LEU A 181 -8.71 -3.44 -12.34
CA LEU A 181 -8.30 -4.43 -13.36
C LEU A 181 -8.44 -3.91 -14.79
N THR A 182 -9.44 -3.08 -15.07
CA THR A 182 -9.61 -2.43 -16.36
C THR A 182 -8.43 -1.51 -16.67
N GLN A 183 -8.00 -0.68 -15.72
CA GLN A 183 -6.84 0.19 -15.90
C GLN A 183 -5.55 -0.62 -16.07
N CYS A 184 -5.36 -1.69 -15.27
CA CYS A 184 -4.21 -2.58 -15.39
C CYS A 184 -4.11 -3.22 -16.78
N ASN A 185 -5.20 -3.72 -17.31
CA ASN A 185 -5.23 -4.33 -18.64
C ASN A 185 -4.99 -3.32 -19.76
N ALA A 186 -5.48 -2.08 -19.61
CA ALA A 186 -5.26 -1.02 -20.61
C ALA A 186 -3.78 -0.57 -20.69
N GLN A 187 -3.02 -0.64 -19.60
CA GLN A 187 -1.59 -0.27 -19.58
C GLN A 187 -0.67 -1.35 -20.15
N ARG A 188 -1.18 -2.57 -20.33
CA ARG A 188 -0.39 -3.69 -20.84
C ARG A 188 -0.44 -3.84 -22.37
N LEU A 189 -1.37 -3.13 -23.01
CA LEU A 189 -1.53 -3.13 -24.48
C LEU A 189 -0.55 -2.18 -25.15
#